data_dbc70f5134786fd6862d59f89a3fd79f
#
_entry.id   dbc70f5134786fd6862d59f89a3fd79f
#
_cell.length_a   1.000
_cell.length_b   1.000
_cell.length_c   1.000
_cell.angle_alpha   90.00
_cell.angle_beta   90.00
_cell.angle_gamma   90.00
#
_symmetry.space_group_name_H-M   'P 1'
#
loop_
_entity.id
_entity.type
_entity.pdbx_description
1 polymer ?
#
loop_
_entity_poly.entity_id
_entity_poly.type
_entity_poly.pdbx_seq_one_letter_code
_entity_poly.pdbx_strand_id
1 'polypeptide(L)'
;PQALAAWGSAIGSLPFTVGEWAYSESQRDGHTPIKPPVFILGHWRSGTTHLYNVMSEDDQWGIVTPFATGLPWEVMSLGRMFKPLLRKGLPEHRYIDNVPVEDDSPQEDEIALANMTDISFYHGLYFPKKFESFFNSGVFFEGLSGDDIERWQRVLNTLYLRLTLD
;
A
#
# COMPACT_ATOMS: atom_id res chain seq x y z
N PRO A 1 0.32 8.77 -24.99
CA PRO A 1 1.05 7.50 -24.81
C PRO A 1 0.93 6.94 -23.39
N GLN A 2 1.12 7.74 -22.34
CA GLN A 2 1.09 7.28 -20.94
C GLN A 2 -0.28 6.75 -20.50
N ALA A 3 -1.38 7.40 -20.88
CA ALA A 3 -2.73 6.93 -20.57
C ALA A 3 -3.03 5.57 -21.19
N LEU A 4 -2.60 5.34 -22.45
CA LEU A 4 -2.77 4.03 -23.11
C LEU A 4 -1.95 2.94 -22.44
N ALA A 5 -0.74 3.25 -21.96
CA ALA A 5 0.09 2.31 -21.21
C ALA A 5 -0.57 1.96 -19.86
N ALA A 6 -1.10 2.97 -19.14
CA ALA A 6 -1.82 2.75 -17.89
C ALA A 6 -3.09 1.89 -18.08
N TRP A 7 -3.88 2.17 -19.13
CA TRP A 7 -5.04 1.33 -19.47
C TRP A 7 -4.63 -0.10 -19.87
N GLY A 8 -3.56 -0.24 -20.65
CA GLY A 8 -3.03 -1.55 -21.05
C GLY A 8 -2.55 -2.38 -19.86
N SER A 9 -1.84 -1.78 -18.92
CA SER A 9 -1.41 -2.45 -17.68
C SER A 9 -2.59 -2.85 -16.81
N ALA A 10 -3.56 -1.93 -16.60
CA ALA A 10 -4.74 -2.21 -15.80
C ALA A 10 -5.59 -3.36 -16.37
N ILE A 11 -5.78 -3.40 -17.71
CA ILE A 11 -6.51 -4.50 -18.36
C ILE A 11 -5.70 -5.79 -18.28
N GLY A 12 -4.38 -5.72 -18.46
CA GLY A 12 -3.49 -6.88 -18.40
C GLY A 12 -3.39 -7.51 -17.01
N SER A 13 -3.52 -6.72 -15.95
CA SER A 13 -3.50 -7.20 -14.57
C SER A 13 -4.84 -7.76 -14.08
N LEU A 14 -5.97 -7.43 -14.74
CA LEU A 14 -7.31 -7.84 -14.31
C LEU A 14 -7.46 -9.32 -13.91
N PRO A 15 -6.93 -10.32 -14.66
CA PRO A 15 -7.07 -11.72 -14.27
C PRO A 15 -6.41 -12.02 -12.92
N PHE A 16 -5.27 -11.37 -12.63
CA PHE A 16 -4.54 -11.50 -11.37
C PHE A 16 -5.29 -10.79 -10.24
N THR A 17 -5.75 -9.56 -10.48
CA THR A 17 -6.57 -8.79 -9.52
C THR A 17 -7.79 -9.59 -9.09
N VAL A 18 -8.55 -10.15 -10.06
CA VAL A 18 -9.74 -10.96 -9.79
C VAL A 18 -9.38 -12.26 -9.07
N GLY A 19 -8.30 -12.93 -9.47
CA GLY A 19 -7.82 -14.15 -8.82
C GLY A 19 -7.42 -13.91 -7.37
N GLU A 20 -6.65 -12.85 -7.10
CA GLU A 20 -6.27 -12.48 -5.73
C GLU A 20 -7.45 -12.02 -4.89
N TRP A 21 -8.40 -11.31 -5.49
CA TRP A 21 -9.62 -10.94 -4.80
C TRP A 21 -10.40 -12.19 -4.37
N ALA A 22 -10.66 -13.11 -5.29
CA ALA A 22 -11.39 -14.34 -5.00
C ALA A 22 -10.68 -15.19 -3.94
N TYR A 23 -9.35 -15.29 -4.01
CA TYR A 23 -8.54 -16.01 -3.01
C TYR A 23 -8.62 -15.31 -1.64
N SER A 24 -8.43 -14.00 -1.57
CA SER A 24 -8.52 -13.23 -0.32
C SER A 24 -9.89 -13.38 0.34
N GLU A 25 -10.98 -13.32 -0.44
CA GLU A 25 -12.33 -13.53 0.07
C GLU A 25 -12.51 -14.95 0.61
N SER A 26 -11.97 -15.97 -0.05
CA SER A 26 -12.06 -17.36 0.43
C SER A 26 -11.30 -17.57 1.74
N GLN A 27 -10.28 -16.80 2.03
CA GLN A 27 -9.50 -16.88 3.27
C GLN A 27 -10.08 -16.04 4.42
N ARG A 28 -10.97 -15.08 4.11
CA ARG A 28 -11.50 -14.15 5.11
C ARG A 28 -12.22 -14.84 6.26
N ASP A 29 -13.01 -15.88 5.97
CA ASP A 29 -13.82 -16.61 6.97
C ASP A 29 -13.03 -17.71 7.67
N GLY A 30 -11.98 -18.23 7.07
CA GLY A 30 -11.18 -19.35 7.60
C GLY A 30 -9.80 -18.95 8.13
N HIS A 31 -9.44 -17.72 7.98
CA HIS A 31 -8.09 -17.26 8.33
C HIS A 31 -7.95 -17.03 9.84
N THR A 32 -6.79 -17.39 10.38
CA THR A 32 -6.40 -17.03 11.75
C THR A 32 -6.49 -15.51 11.89
N PRO A 33 -7.13 -14.98 12.95
CA PRO A 33 -7.26 -13.55 13.11
C PRO A 33 -5.92 -12.84 12.92
N ILE A 34 -5.89 -11.83 12.06
CA ILE A 34 -4.71 -10.97 11.91
C ILE A 34 -4.37 -10.43 13.29
N LYS A 35 -3.13 -10.61 13.73
CA LYS A 35 -2.69 -10.01 14.99
C LYS A 35 -2.93 -8.50 14.92
N PRO A 36 -3.33 -7.84 16.01
CA PRO A 36 -3.55 -6.39 15.99
C PRO A 36 -2.34 -5.66 15.40
N PRO A 37 -2.53 -4.79 14.40
CA PRO A 37 -1.44 -4.05 13.81
C PRO A 37 -0.82 -3.08 14.83
N VAL A 38 0.48 -2.84 14.71
CA VAL A 38 1.19 -1.81 15.47
C VAL A 38 1.34 -0.58 14.58
N PHE A 39 0.78 0.53 15.00
CA PHE A 39 0.87 1.80 14.29
C PHE A 39 2.01 2.66 14.82
N ILE A 40 2.92 3.06 13.93
CA ILE A 40 3.98 4.02 14.22
C ILE A 40 3.48 5.41 13.80
N LEU A 41 3.07 6.20 14.76
CA LEU A 41 2.56 7.55 14.52
C LEU A 41 3.58 8.59 14.94
N GLY A 42 3.80 9.58 14.08
CA GLY A 42 4.74 10.65 14.38
C GLY A 42 4.64 11.80 13.38
N HIS A 43 5.14 12.96 13.81
CA HIS A 43 5.28 14.10 12.91
C HIS A 43 6.34 13.80 11.83
N TRP A 44 6.21 14.42 10.65
CA TRP A 44 7.22 14.33 9.59
C TRP A 44 8.62 14.61 10.13
N ARG A 45 9.60 13.81 9.70
CA ARG A 45 11.01 13.91 10.11
C ARG A 45 11.27 13.64 11.60
N SER A 46 10.39 12.92 12.28
CA SER A 46 10.56 12.52 13.70
C SER A 46 11.23 11.15 13.89
N GLY A 47 11.65 10.49 12.81
CA GLY A 47 12.33 9.20 12.87
C GLY A 47 11.43 7.98 12.75
N THR A 48 10.16 8.15 12.35
CA THR A 48 9.21 7.03 12.15
C THR A 48 9.75 5.98 11.16
N THR A 49 10.34 6.41 10.04
CA THR A 49 10.98 5.51 9.08
C THR A 49 12.13 4.72 9.70
N HIS A 50 12.97 5.36 10.52
CA HIS A 50 14.06 4.66 11.20
C HIS A 50 13.55 3.62 12.19
N LEU A 51 12.53 3.99 12.98
CA LEU A 51 11.90 3.04 13.92
C LEU A 51 11.28 1.86 13.15
N TYR A 52 10.60 2.13 12.04
CA TYR A 52 10.01 1.09 11.20
C TYR A 52 11.08 0.14 10.64
N ASN A 53 12.20 0.68 10.12
CA ASN A 53 13.32 -0.14 9.65
C ASN A 53 13.90 -1.02 10.78
N VAL A 54 14.06 -0.48 11.99
CA VAL A 54 14.56 -1.27 13.14
C VAL A 54 13.57 -2.39 13.51
N MET A 55 12.27 -2.10 13.50
CA MET A 55 11.25 -3.11 13.81
C MET A 55 11.15 -4.18 12.72
N SER A 56 11.36 -3.82 11.45
CA SER A 56 11.27 -4.75 10.32
C SER A 56 12.40 -5.80 10.27
N GLU A 57 13.46 -5.62 11.06
CA GLU A 57 14.52 -6.64 11.21
C GLU A 57 14.05 -7.89 11.97
N ASP A 58 12.89 -7.82 12.62
CA ASP A 58 12.30 -8.94 13.35
C ASP A 58 11.18 -9.58 12.50
N ASP A 59 11.41 -10.80 12.05
CA ASP A 59 10.51 -11.60 11.18
C ASP A 59 9.09 -11.83 11.76
N GLN A 60 8.86 -11.48 13.03
CA GLN A 60 7.51 -11.53 13.59
C GLN A 60 6.56 -10.49 13.03
N TRP A 61 7.10 -9.43 12.40
CA TRP A 61 6.32 -8.33 11.87
C TRP A 61 6.11 -8.47 10.36
N GLY A 62 4.87 -8.42 9.93
CA GLY A 62 4.54 -8.16 8.52
C GLY A 62 4.78 -6.70 8.17
N ILE A 63 5.38 -6.44 7.03
CA ILE A 63 5.69 -5.09 6.54
C ILE A 63 5.06 -4.83 5.18
N VAL A 64 4.82 -3.55 4.89
CA VAL A 64 4.44 -3.12 3.55
C VAL A 64 5.71 -2.95 2.73
N THR A 65 5.90 -3.76 1.69
CA THR A 65 7.06 -3.69 0.81
C THR A 65 6.87 -2.69 -0.35
N PRO A 66 7.95 -2.27 -1.07
CA PRO A 66 7.82 -1.47 -2.28
C PRO A 66 6.90 -2.10 -3.33
N PHE A 67 6.86 -3.43 -3.41
CA PHE A 67 5.96 -4.13 -4.33
C PHE A 67 4.50 -4.03 -3.89
N ALA A 68 4.25 -4.15 -2.59
CA ALA A 68 2.92 -3.96 -2.03
C ALA A 68 2.40 -2.54 -2.24
N THR A 69 3.27 -1.52 -2.24
CA THR A 69 2.86 -0.16 -2.55
C THR A 69 2.58 0.06 -4.04
N GLY A 70 3.35 -0.58 -4.92
CA GLY A 70 3.21 -0.42 -6.38
C GLY A 70 2.11 -1.27 -7.00
N LEU A 71 1.89 -2.48 -6.47
CA LEU A 71 0.92 -3.47 -6.97
C LEU A 71 0.09 -4.06 -5.82
N PRO A 72 -0.63 -3.23 -5.04
CA PRO A 72 -1.33 -3.70 -3.84
C PRO A 72 -2.51 -4.63 -4.14
N TRP A 73 -3.04 -4.58 -5.37
CA TRP A 73 -4.09 -5.46 -5.83
C TRP A 73 -3.59 -6.82 -6.33
N GLU A 74 -2.30 -6.93 -6.66
CA GLU A 74 -1.66 -8.11 -7.24
C GLU A 74 -0.37 -8.51 -6.49
N VAL A 75 -0.29 -8.20 -5.19
CA VAL A 75 0.94 -8.40 -4.38
C VAL A 75 1.35 -9.86 -4.30
N MET A 76 0.40 -10.79 -4.18
CA MET A 76 0.65 -12.23 -4.04
C MET A 76 0.98 -12.92 -5.37
N SER A 77 0.56 -12.37 -6.51
CA SER A 77 0.77 -12.97 -7.83
C SER A 77 1.82 -12.22 -8.64
N LEU A 78 1.46 -11.05 -9.19
CA LEU A 78 2.38 -10.26 -10.02
C LEU A 78 3.56 -9.73 -9.21
N GLY A 79 3.33 -9.33 -7.95
CA GLY A 79 4.38 -8.87 -7.05
C GLY A 79 5.47 -9.92 -6.90
N ARG A 80 5.10 -11.17 -6.61
CA ARG A 80 6.06 -12.29 -6.50
C ARG A 80 6.68 -12.68 -7.83
N MET A 81 5.85 -12.84 -8.86
CA MET A 81 6.32 -13.30 -10.19
C MET A 81 7.31 -12.33 -10.83
N PHE A 82 7.06 -11.04 -10.71
CA PHE A 82 7.89 -10.00 -11.31
C PHE A 82 8.89 -9.36 -10.35
N LYS A 83 8.99 -9.82 -9.10
CA LYS A 83 9.95 -9.32 -8.12
C LYS A 83 11.37 -9.15 -8.68
N PRO A 84 11.97 -10.12 -9.40
CA PRO A 84 13.32 -9.97 -9.96
C PRO A 84 13.44 -8.89 -11.05
N LEU A 85 12.34 -8.62 -11.77
CA LEU A 85 12.30 -7.59 -12.81
C LEU A 85 12.07 -6.21 -12.19
N LEU A 86 11.14 -6.12 -11.25
CA LEU A 86 10.79 -4.89 -10.54
C LEU A 86 11.97 -4.38 -9.71
N ARG A 87 12.75 -5.29 -9.11
CA ARG A 87 13.99 -4.97 -8.40
C ARG A 87 14.96 -4.13 -9.23
N LYS A 88 15.06 -4.39 -10.54
CA LYS A 88 15.90 -3.61 -11.45
C LYS A 88 15.37 -2.20 -11.74
N GLY A 89 14.10 -1.94 -11.45
CA GLY A 89 13.44 -0.64 -11.62
C GLY A 89 13.36 0.19 -10.35
N LEU A 90 13.75 -0.38 -9.19
CA LEU A 90 13.78 0.39 -7.95
C LEU A 90 14.94 1.41 -7.99
N PRO A 91 14.72 2.62 -7.50
CA PRO A 91 15.81 3.58 -7.33
C PRO A 91 16.79 3.08 -6.27
N GLU A 92 18.08 3.29 -6.47
CA GLU A 92 19.10 2.89 -5.48
C GLU A 92 18.90 3.57 -4.12
N HIS A 93 18.37 4.79 -4.13
CA HIS A 93 18.14 5.60 -2.93
C HIS A 93 16.84 6.37 -3.03
N ARG A 94 16.24 6.67 -1.89
CA ARG A 94 15.08 7.56 -1.80
C ARG A 94 15.48 8.99 -2.16
N TYR A 95 14.63 9.66 -2.95
CA TYR A 95 14.87 11.04 -3.41
C TYR A 95 14.98 12.07 -2.27
N ILE A 96 14.42 11.76 -1.09
CA ILE A 96 14.25 12.74 0.00
C ILE A 96 15.42 12.70 1.00
N ASP A 97 15.99 11.53 1.29
CA ASP A 97 16.91 11.34 2.41
C ASP A 97 18.09 10.40 2.13
N ASN A 98 18.26 10.04 0.86
CA ASN A 98 19.37 9.19 0.42
C ASN A 98 19.45 7.81 1.13
N VAL A 99 18.34 7.35 1.72
CA VAL A 99 18.25 6.01 2.31
C VAL A 99 18.19 4.98 1.19
N PRO A 100 18.97 3.88 1.25
CA PRO A 100 18.87 2.81 0.26
C PRO A 100 17.46 2.25 0.18
N VAL A 101 17.01 1.92 -1.03
CA VAL A 101 15.74 1.24 -1.27
C VAL A 101 16.02 -0.18 -1.70
N GLU A 102 15.71 -1.11 -0.82
CA GLU A 102 15.76 -2.55 -1.09
C GLU A 102 14.36 -3.06 -1.38
N ASP A 103 14.26 -4.25 -1.96
CA ASP A 103 12.97 -4.85 -2.32
C ASP A 103 12.11 -5.27 -1.11
N ASP A 104 12.71 -5.34 0.07
CA ASP A 104 12.11 -5.61 1.37
C ASP A 104 12.13 -4.40 2.33
N SER A 105 12.55 -3.22 1.86
CA SER A 105 12.52 -2.01 2.68
C SER A 105 11.08 -1.66 3.08
N PRO A 106 10.79 -1.41 4.37
CA PRO A 106 9.45 -1.05 4.81
C PRO A 106 8.99 0.28 4.22
N GLN A 107 7.75 0.30 3.78
CA GLN A 107 7.08 1.47 3.19
C GLN A 107 5.84 1.83 3.98
N GLU A 108 5.40 3.08 3.88
CA GLU A 108 4.16 3.55 4.49
C GLU A 108 2.95 2.88 3.81
N ASP A 109 2.04 2.31 4.59
CA ASP A 109 0.81 1.68 4.12
C ASP A 109 -0.10 2.66 3.36
N GLU A 110 -0.05 3.94 3.71
CA GLU A 110 -0.78 5.01 3.02
C GLU A 110 -0.42 5.11 1.53
N ILE A 111 0.82 4.74 1.14
CA ILE A 111 1.22 4.70 -0.28
C ILE A 111 0.47 3.60 -1.01
N ALA A 112 0.34 2.42 -0.40
CA ALA A 112 -0.45 1.32 -0.94
C ALA A 112 -1.94 1.69 -1.02
N LEU A 113 -2.49 2.29 0.05
CA LEU A 113 -3.86 2.74 0.11
C LEU A 113 -4.20 3.77 -0.96
N ALA A 114 -3.31 4.72 -1.25
CA ALA A 114 -3.50 5.70 -2.32
C ALA A 114 -3.68 5.04 -3.71
N ASN A 115 -3.16 3.83 -3.90
CA ASN A 115 -3.35 3.04 -5.11
C ASN A 115 -4.59 2.11 -5.04
N MET A 116 -5.26 2.00 -3.90
CA MET A 116 -6.40 1.12 -3.68
C MET A 116 -7.72 1.85 -3.47
N THR A 117 -7.69 3.10 -3.01
CA THR A 117 -8.88 3.89 -2.69
C THR A 117 -8.69 5.34 -3.10
N ASP A 118 -9.79 6.04 -3.30
CA ASP A 118 -9.84 7.48 -3.54
C ASP A 118 -9.76 8.32 -2.24
N ILE A 119 -9.76 7.67 -1.08
CA ILE A 119 -9.65 8.29 0.24
C ILE A 119 -8.21 8.14 0.73
N SER A 120 -7.36 9.09 0.37
CA SER A 120 -5.97 9.17 0.81
C SER A 120 -5.44 10.59 0.66
N PHE A 121 -4.72 11.08 1.68
CA PHE A 121 -4.08 12.39 1.59
C PHE A 121 -2.93 12.43 0.58
N TYR A 122 -2.33 11.29 0.23
CA TYR A 122 -1.28 11.19 -0.79
C TYR A 122 -1.74 11.68 -2.16
N HIS A 123 -3.04 11.63 -2.48
CA HIS A 123 -3.57 12.21 -3.71
C HIS A 123 -3.32 13.73 -3.80
N GLY A 124 -3.24 14.41 -2.65
CA GLY A 124 -2.88 15.82 -2.60
C GLY A 124 -1.47 16.13 -3.10
N LEU A 125 -0.54 15.17 -3.03
CA LEU A 125 0.81 15.32 -3.59
C LEU A 125 0.80 15.33 -5.12
N TYR A 126 -0.10 14.56 -5.74
CA TYR A 126 -0.30 14.56 -7.20
C TYR A 126 -1.16 15.73 -7.67
N PHE A 127 -2.08 16.21 -6.83
CA PHE A 127 -3.00 17.30 -7.12
C PHE A 127 -2.85 18.45 -6.12
N PRO A 128 -1.72 19.18 -6.13
CA PRO A 128 -1.39 20.15 -5.07
C PRO A 128 -2.41 21.28 -4.91
N LYS A 129 -3.16 21.63 -5.96
CA LYS A 129 -4.26 22.60 -5.88
C LYS A 129 -5.45 22.13 -5.04
N LYS A 130 -5.54 20.82 -4.76
CA LYS A 130 -6.58 20.18 -3.95
C LYS A 130 -6.02 19.53 -2.70
N PHE A 131 -4.79 19.86 -2.32
CA PHE A 131 -4.10 19.23 -1.19
C PHE A 131 -4.92 19.27 0.10
N GLU A 132 -5.45 20.45 0.46
CA GLU A 132 -6.25 20.63 1.66
C GLU A 132 -7.50 19.73 1.69
N SER A 133 -8.19 19.61 0.55
CA SER A 133 -9.35 18.72 0.42
C SER A 133 -8.99 17.26 0.64
N PHE A 134 -7.92 16.78 0.01
CA PHE A 134 -7.46 15.40 0.18
C PHE A 134 -6.91 15.15 1.60
N PHE A 135 -6.23 16.13 2.18
CA PHE A 135 -5.73 16.05 3.53
C PHE A 135 -6.87 15.93 4.54
N ASN A 136 -7.88 16.79 4.45
CA ASN A 136 -9.02 16.78 5.35
C ASN A 136 -9.84 15.49 5.22
N SER A 137 -10.09 15.02 4.01
CA SER A 137 -10.84 13.77 3.81
C SER A 137 -10.01 12.53 4.14
N GLY A 138 -8.72 12.51 3.84
CA GLY A 138 -7.86 11.33 4.05
C GLY A 138 -7.32 11.19 5.48
N VAL A 139 -7.19 12.30 6.23
CA VAL A 139 -6.65 12.28 7.61
C VAL A 139 -7.75 12.40 8.66
N PHE A 140 -8.71 13.29 8.44
CA PHE A 140 -9.77 13.58 9.42
C PHE A 140 -11.13 13.00 9.04
N PHE A 141 -11.24 12.37 7.88
CA PHE A 141 -12.50 11.86 7.31
C PHE A 141 -13.58 12.94 7.16
N GLU A 142 -13.17 14.21 7.01
CA GLU A 142 -14.11 15.31 6.81
C GLU A 142 -14.86 15.18 5.49
N GLY A 143 -16.17 15.36 5.56
CA GLY A 143 -17.05 15.30 4.39
C GLY A 143 -17.35 13.90 3.86
N LEU A 144 -16.88 12.84 4.54
CA LEU A 144 -17.16 11.45 4.18
C LEU A 144 -18.42 10.95 4.89
N SER A 145 -19.15 10.09 4.19
CA SER A 145 -20.28 9.33 4.77
C SER A 145 -19.77 8.12 5.57
N GLY A 146 -20.67 7.52 6.38
CA GLY A 146 -20.36 6.25 7.05
C GLY A 146 -19.98 5.14 6.05
N ASP A 147 -20.66 5.06 4.92
CA ASP A 147 -20.41 4.08 3.87
C ASP A 147 -19.01 4.27 3.23
N ASP A 148 -18.55 5.52 3.08
CA ASP A 148 -17.21 5.83 2.59
C ASP A 148 -16.12 5.34 3.55
N ILE A 149 -16.33 5.58 4.85
CA ILE A 149 -15.41 5.13 5.92
C ILE A 149 -15.38 3.60 5.97
N GLU A 150 -16.53 2.93 5.91
CA GLU A 150 -16.58 1.46 5.86
C GLU A 150 -15.90 0.90 4.62
N ARG A 151 -16.06 1.55 3.46
CA ARG A 151 -15.36 1.17 2.23
C ARG A 151 -13.85 1.30 2.39
N TRP A 152 -13.37 2.40 2.97
CA TRP A 152 -11.97 2.61 3.27
C TRP A 152 -11.42 1.54 4.23
N GLN A 153 -12.15 1.23 5.31
CA GLN A 153 -11.77 0.17 6.26
C GLN A 153 -11.69 -1.20 5.60
N ARG A 154 -12.62 -1.53 4.69
CA ARG A 154 -12.57 -2.79 3.93
C ARG A 154 -11.32 -2.88 3.05
N VAL A 155 -10.92 -1.79 2.42
CA VAL A 155 -9.70 -1.72 1.60
C VAL A 155 -8.45 -1.91 2.46
N LEU A 156 -8.35 -1.22 3.59
CA LEU A 156 -7.25 -1.36 4.54
C LEU A 156 -7.13 -2.81 5.06
N ASN A 157 -8.25 -3.40 5.48
CA ASN A 157 -8.28 -4.78 5.92
C ASN A 157 -7.90 -5.77 4.81
N THR A 158 -8.25 -5.48 3.56
CA THR A 158 -7.85 -6.30 2.41
C THR A 158 -6.34 -6.22 2.18
N LEU A 159 -5.75 -5.04 2.30
CA LEU A 159 -4.29 -4.88 2.22
C LEU A 159 -3.60 -5.72 3.31
N TYR A 160 -3.99 -5.57 4.57
CA TYR A 160 -3.38 -6.29 5.68
C TYR A 160 -3.57 -7.82 5.56
N LEU A 161 -4.75 -8.27 5.13
CA LEU A 161 -4.98 -9.68 4.88
C LEU A 161 -3.99 -10.22 3.83
N ARG A 162 -3.81 -9.53 2.72
CA ARG A 162 -2.90 -9.97 1.65
C ARG A 162 -1.44 -9.98 2.10
N LEU A 163 -1.02 -9.01 2.90
CA LEU A 163 0.33 -8.97 3.47
C LEU A 163 0.58 -10.12 4.47
N THR A 164 -0.46 -10.66 5.10
CA THR A 164 -0.35 -11.81 6.00
C THR A 164 -0.46 -13.16 5.28
N LEU A 165 -0.95 -13.17 4.07
CA LEU A 165 -1.02 -14.36 3.21
C LEU A 165 0.21 -14.49 2.29
N ASP A 166 1.00 -13.44 2.18
CA ASP A 166 2.24 -13.36 1.38
C ASP A 166 3.46 -13.91 2.13
#